data_125d4f66a302df0cef3648e6143bca46
#
_entry.id   125d4f66a302df0cef3648e6143bca46
#
_cell.length_a   1.000
_cell.length_b   1.000
_cell.length_c   1.000
_cell.angle_alpha   90.00
_cell.angle_beta   90.00
_cell.angle_gamma   90.00
#
_symmetry.space_group_name_H-M   'P 1'
#
loop_
_entity.id
_entity.type
_entity.pdbx_description
1 polymer ?
#
loop_
_entity_poly.entity_id
_entity_poly.type
_entity_poly.pdbx_seq_one_letter_code
_entity_poly.pdbx_strand_id
1 'polypeptide(L)'
;AEVTFNMDVGDLGIGSNSMGSYYIISFGDGSEDLILTQAQLLELYSDPISPITHIFEEASCTANGNSSFLVSFKLFNKGVDAQCDNYSQNGLGASKDIATAEAPDAQFELEAEQCINEDILVNNSTIPGSYPTPTGECAGDVNYDWQVKKPSFSDFLPVSLLNNSWVSGDNLIIPATDVDEIGCWEIKLIAV
;
A
#
# COMPACT_ATOMS: atom_id res chain seq x y z
N ALA A 1 4.66 -0.53 -0.31
CA ALA A 1 4.55 -1.79 -1.08
C ALA A 1 5.85 -2.07 -1.83
N GLU A 2 6.32 -3.32 -1.85
CA GLU A 2 7.46 -3.74 -2.66
C GLU A 2 7.00 -4.28 -4.01
N VAL A 3 7.58 -3.77 -5.10
CA VAL A 3 7.24 -4.16 -6.46
C VAL A 3 8.49 -4.65 -7.17
N THR A 4 8.38 -5.79 -7.84
CA THR A 4 9.45 -6.39 -8.64
C THR A 4 9.21 -6.12 -10.11
N PHE A 5 10.20 -5.56 -10.79
CA PHE A 5 10.19 -5.25 -12.21
C PHE A 5 10.96 -6.32 -12.98
N ASN A 6 10.24 -7.09 -13.78
CA ASN A 6 10.84 -8.04 -14.71
C ASN A 6 10.92 -7.37 -16.08
N MET A 7 12.13 -7.16 -16.58
CA MET A 7 12.35 -6.64 -17.92
C MET A 7 12.72 -7.79 -18.85
N ASP A 8 12.04 -7.87 -19.98
CA ASP A 8 12.42 -8.81 -21.03
C ASP A 8 13.59 -8.22 -21.84
N VAL A 9 14.79 -8.72 -21.55
CA VAL A 9 16.02 -8.27 -22.17
C VAL A 9 16.04 -8.57 -23.68
N GLY A 10 15.33 -9.63 -24.11
CA GLY A 10 15.25 -10.03 -25.51
C GLY A 10 14.42 -9.07 -26.34
N ASP A 11 13.26 -8.71 -25.87
CA ASP A 11 12.30 -7.86 -26.60
C ASP A 11 12.77 -6.40 -26.70
N LEU A 12 13.53 -5.91 -25.72
CA LEU A 12 14.05 -4.54 -25.71
C LEU A 12 15.38 -4.39 -26.48
N GLY A 13 15.93 -5.47 -27.01
CA GLY A 13 17.23 -5.45 -27.70
C GLY A 13 18.40 -5.01 -26.80
N ILE A 14 18.23 -5.09 -25.49
CA ILE A 14 19.22 -4.62 -24.49
C ILE A 14 20.58 -5.25 -24.71
N GLY A 15 20.63 -6.53 -25.08
CA GLY A 15 21.87 -7.25 -25.35
C GLY A 15 22.69 -6.71 -26.53
N SER A 16 22.07 -5.93 -27.44
CA SER A 16 22.71 -5.36 -28.62
C SER A 16 23.09 -3.88 -28.46
N ASN A 17 22.75 -3.26 -27.33
CA ASN A 17 23.08 -1.85 -27.09
C ASN A 17 24.59 -1.66 -26.84
N SER A 18 25.08 -0.47 -27.14
CA SER A 18 26.51 -0.17 -26.96
C SER A 18 26.86 -0.13 -25.47
N MET A 19 28.10 -0.47 -25.13
CA MET A 19 28.60 -0.43 -23.75
C MET A 19 28.59 0.98 -23.13
N GLY A 20 28.45 2.03 -23.93
CA GLY A 20 28.28 3.40 -23.46
C GLY A 20 26.82 3.79 -23.16
N SER A 21 25.87 2.88 -23.39
CA SER A 21 24.46 3.13 -23.06
C SER A 21 24.24 3.10 -21.56
N TYR A 22 23.28 3.91 -21.11
CA TYR A 22 22.79 3.87 -19.74
C TYR A 22 21.26 3.99 -19.72
N TYR A 23 20.69 3.55 -18.64
CA TYR A 23 19.24 3.45 -18.44
C TYR A 23 18.84 4.25 -17.21
N ILE A 24 17.74 4.96 -17.31
CA ILE A 24 17.15 5.66 -16.19
C ILE A 24 15.79 5.04 -15.93
N ILE A 25 15.57 4.59 -14.70
CA ILE A 25 14.29 4.11 -14.22
C ILE A 25 13.81 5.11 -13.18
N SER A 26 12.69 5.77 -13.49
CA SER A 26 12.00 6.67 -12.55
C SER A 26 10.75 5.97 -12.05
N PHE A 27 10.59 5.91 -10.73
CA PHE A 27 9.48 5.18 -10.11
C PHE A 27 8.21 6.02 -9.96
N GLY A 28 8.32 7.34 -10.16
CA GLY A 28 7.15 8.26 -10.17
C GLY A 28 6.61 8.60 -8.79
N ASP A 29 7.26 8.15 -7.71
CA ASP A 29 6.90 8.40 -6.31
C ASP A 29 7.74 9.50 -5.65
N GLY A 30 8.61 10.17 -6.43
CA GLY A 30 9.50 11.20 -5.93
C GLY A 30 10.83 10.68 -5.36
N SER A 31 11.04 9.36 -5.35
CA SER A 31 12.33 8.76 -5.01
C SER A 31 13.40 9.07 -6.08
N GLU A 32 14.67 8.84 -5.74
CA GLU A 32 15.75 9.01 -6.68
C GLU A 32 15.65 8.01 -7.85
N ASP A 33 15.94 8.49 -9.06
CA ASP A 33 16.00 7.64 -10.25
C ASP A 33 17.11 6.60 -10.13
N LEU A 34 16.83 5.37 -10.52
CA LEU A 34 17.83 4.32 -10.64
C LEU A 34 18.55 4.44 -12.00
N ILE A 35 19.84 4.69 -11.96
CA ILE A 35 20.67 4.83 -13.17
C ILE A 35 21.57 3.60 -13.30
N LEU A 36 21.44 2.88 -14.40
CA LEU A 36 22.20 1.68 -14.70
C LEU A 36 22.97 1.84 -16.01
N THR A 37 24.23 1.44 -16.00
CA THR A 37 25.01 1.26 -17.24
C THR A 37 24.58 -0.03 -17.95
N GLN A 38 24.91 -0.15 -19.25
CA GLN A 38 24.69 -1.39 -20.01
C GLN A 38 25.31 -2.61 -19.32
N ALA A 39 26.50 -2.48 -18.74
CA ALA A 39 27.18 -3.57 -18.06
C ALA A 39 26.41 -3.99 -16.78
N GLN A 40 25.99 -3.04 -15.97
CA GLN A 40 25.20 -3.31 -14.75
C GLN A 40 23.84 -3.95 -15.07
N LEU A 41 23.19 -3.47 -16.12
CA LEU A 41 21.91 -4.06 -16.52
C LEU A 41 22.09 -5.51 -17.02
N LEU A 42 23.13 -5.79 -17.80
CA LEU A 42 23.44 -7.16 -18.24
C LEU A 42 23.82 -8.07 -17.07
N GLU A 43 24.49 -7.55 -16.05
CA GLU A 43 24.82 -8.30 -14.83
C GLU A 43 23.56 -8.68 -14.05
N LEU A 44 22.61 -7.74 -13.89
CA LEU A 44 21.33 -8.02 -13.23
C LEU A 44 20.51 -9.10 -13.95
N TYR A 45 20.60 -9.16 -15.26
CA TYR A 45 19.86 -10.14 -16.08
C TYR A 45 20.72 -11.33 -16.55
N SER A 46 21.92 -11.51 -15.98
CA SER A 46 22.67 -12.76 -16.11
C SER A 46 22.07 -13.85 -15.23
N ASP A 47 22.44 -15.09 -15.41
CA ASP A 47 21.94 -16.21 -14.60
C ASP A 47 22.66 -16.30 -13.22
N PRO A 48 21.99 -16.26 -12.06
CA PRO A 48 20.55 -16.08 -11.87
C PRO A 48 20.08 -14.63 -12.08
N ILE A 49 18.92 -14.45 -12.67
CA ILE A 49 18.31 -13.12 -12.89
C ILE A 49 18.05 -12.45 -11.54
N SER A 50 18.59 -11.26 -11.36
CA SER A 50 18.28 -10.41 -10.20
C SER A 50 17.30 -9.32 -10.63
N PRO A 51 16.03 -9.43 -10.29
CA PRO A 51 15.04 -8.44 -10.69
C PRO A 51 15.29 -7.09 -10.00
N ILE A 52 14.91 -6.01 -10.66
CA ILE A 52 14.89 -4.69 -10.05
C ILE A 52 13.67 -4.64 -9.11
N THR A 53 13.91 -4.31 -7.85
CA THR A 53 12.86 -4.10 -6.86
C THR A 53 12.82 -2.65 -6.43
N HIS A 54 11.63 -2.14 -6.13
CA HIS A 54 11.43 -0.82 -5.54
C HIS A 54 10.36 -0.88 -4.46
N ILE A 55 10.56 -0.13 -3.38
CA ILE A 55 9.62 -0.02 -2.27
C ILE A 55 8.92 1.33 -2.39
N PHE A 56 7.64 1.30 -2.70
CA PHE A 56 6.78 2.46 -2.57
C PHE A 56 6.39 2.63 -1.11
N GLU A 57 6.88 3.67 -0.46
CA GLU A 57 6.66 3.91 0.97
C GLU A 57 5.23 4.34 1.27
N GLU A 58 4.60 5.06 0.34
CA GLU A 58 3.22 5.53 0.46
C GLU A 58 2.32 4.86 -0.58
N ALA A 59 1.01 4.93 -0.35
CA ALA A 59 0.04 4.58 -1.37
C ALA A 59 0.01 5.63 -2.49
N SER A 60 -0.29 5.22 -3.71
CA SER A 60 -0.32 6.14 -4.85
C SER A 60 -1.34 7.26 -4.66
N CYS A 61 -2.48 6.96 -4.02
CA CYS A 61 -3.50 7.94 -3.68
C CYS A 61 -3.03 8.96 -2.63
N THR A 62 -2.22 8.53 -1.66
CA THR A 62 -1.74 9.39 -0.56
C THR A 62 -0.60 10.29 -1.03
N ALA A 63 0.35 9.76 -1.78
CA ALA A 63 1.58 10.46 -2.16
C ALA A 63 1.34 11.65 -3.09
N ASN A 64 0.46 11.54 -4.07
CA ASN A 64 0.29 12.57 -5.09
C ASN A 64 -1.17 12.81 -5.54
N GLY A 65 -2.13 12.15 -4.86
CA GLY A 65 -3.56 12.23 -5.21
C GLY A 65 -3.93 11.56 -6.53
N ASN A 66 -2.99 10.83 -7.13
CA ASN A 66 -3.22 10.06 -8.34
C ASN A 66 -3.44 8.58 -7.98
N SER A 67 -4.22 7.90 -8.78
CA SER A 67 -4.51 6.48 -8.56
C SER A 67 -3.33 5.54 -8.85
N SER A 68 -2.23 6.06 -9.42
CA SER A 68 -1.04 5.27 -9.76
C SER A 68 0.23 6.12 -9.79
N PHE A 69 1.37 5.48 -9.61
CA PHE A 69 2.68 6.00 -9.93
C PHE A 69 3.03 5.65 -11.37
N LEU A 70 3.50 6.62 -12.13
CA LEU A 70 3.99 6.37 -13.50
C LEU A 70 5.47 5.97 -13.46
N VAL A 71 5.72 4.67 -13.45
CA VAL A 71 7.08 4.15 -13.59
C VAL A 71 7.51 4.26 -15.05
N SER A 72 8.64 4.88 -15.29
CA SER A 72 9.18 5.05 -16.64
C SER A 72 10.60 4.48 -16.76
N PHE A 73 10.85 3.84 -17.87
CA PHE A 73 12.17 3.32 -18.26
C PHE A 73 12.64 4.07 -19.50
N LYS A 74 13.83 4.67 -19.44
CA LYS A 74 14.41 5.43 -20.54
C LYS A 74 15.81 4.91 -20.87
N LEU A 75 16.07 4.68 -22.13
CA LEU A 75 17.38 4.31 -22.65
C LEU A 75 18.07 5.56 -23.22
N PHE A 76 19.30 5.78 -22.81
CA PHE A 76 20.21 6.77 -23.38
C PHE A 76 21.38 6.04 -24.03
N ASN A 77 21.52 6.21 -25.32
CA ASN A 77 22.63 5.60 -26.06
C ASN A 77 23.71 6.64 -26.30
N LYS A 78 24.87 6.50 -25.65
CA LYS A 78 26.05 7.26 -25.98
C LYS A 78 26.71 6.63 -27.22
N GLY A 79 26.37 7.14 -28.41
CA GLY A 79 27.08 6.78 -29.63
C GLY A 79 28.55 7.17 -29.56
N VAL A 80 29.37 6.49 -30.35
CA VAL A 80 30.80 6.79 -30.48
C VAL A 80 31.03 8.16 -31.11
N ASP A 81 30.01 8.74 -31.75
CA ASP A 81 30.01 10.07 -32.33
C ASP A 81 29.05 11.00 -31.57
N ALA A 82 29.54 12.19 -31.21
CA ALA A 82 28.80 13.24 -30.50
C ALA A 82 27.49 13.70 -31.20
N GLN A 83 27.19 13.19 -32.37
CA GLN A 83 25.94 13.44 -33.10
C GLN A 83 24.77 12.56 -32.63
N CYS A 84 25.01 11.54 -31.81
CA CYS A 84 23.95 10.69 -31.23
C CYS A 84 23.41 11.19 -29.87
N ASP A 85 23.93 12.30 -29.35
CA ASP A 85 23.44 12.92 -28.10
C ASP A 85 21.97 13.45 -28.19
N ASN A 86 21.40 13.49 -29.39
CA ASN A 86 20.02 13.92 -29.62
C ASN A 86 18.95 12.84 -29.45
N TYR A 87 19.31 11.64 -29.00
CA TYR A 87 18.33 10.56 -28.81
C TYR A 87 17.47 10.73 -27.56
N SER A 88 17.72 11.78 -26.78
CA SER A 88 17.20 11.90 -25.42
C SER A 88 15.75 12.41 -25.28
N GLN A 89 15.15 12.99 -26.32
CA GLN A 89 13.84 13.63 -26.12
C GLN A 89 12.62 12.79 -26.55
N ASN A 90 12.84 11.73 -27.32
CA ASN A 90 11.77 10.79 -27.71
C ASN A 90 12.24 9.34 -27.58
N GLY A 91 13.11 9.06 -26.61
CA GLY A 91 13.72 7.75 -26.44
C GLY A 91 12.66 6.64 -26.40
N LEU A 92 13.04 5.49 -26.94
CA LEU A 92 12.36 4.21 -26.70
C LEU A 92 12.24 4.02 -25.18
N GLY A 93 11.19 4.52 -24.63
CA GLY A 93 10.85 4.41 -23.21
C GLY A 93 9.61 3.56 -23.07
N ALA A 94 9.61 2.69 -22.11
CA ALA A 94 8.40 2.04 -21.64
C ALA A 94 7.93 2.76 -20.36
N SER A 95 6.64 2.87 -20.20
CA SER A 95 6.08 3.32 -18.93
C SER A 95 4.98 2.36 -18.49
N LYS A 96 4.80 2.26 -17.19
CA LYS A 96 3.79 1.42 -16.57
C LYS A 96 3.21 2.12 -15.36
N ASP A 97 1.90 2.12 -15.27
CA ASP A 97 1.19 2.57 -14.08
C ASP A 97 1.23 1.49 -13.00
N ILE A 98 1.68 1.87 -11.81
CA ILE A 98 1.73 1.01 -10.62
C ILE A 98 0.81 1.63 -9.58
N ALA A 99 -0.22 0.89 -9.21
CA ALA A 99 -1.14 1.27 -8.15
C ALA A 99 -0.75 0.58 -6.85
N THR A 100 -0.65 1.35 -5.78
CA THR A 100 -0.39 0.85 -4.42
C THR A 100 -1.52 1.29 -3.50
N ALA A 101 -1.92 0.40 -2.60
CA ALA A 101 -2.94 0.67 -1.59
C ALA A 101 -2.31 0.76 -0.21
N GLU A 102 -2.92 1.55 0.64
CA GLU A 102 -2.63 1.64 2.07
C GLU A 102 -3.77 0.98 2.84
N ALA A 103 -3.43 0.04 3.71
CA ALA A 103 -4.42 -0.58 4.58
C ALA A 103 -4.90 0.40 5.65
N PRO A 104 -6.16 0.30 6.10
CA PRO A 104 -6.62 1.09 7.23
C PRO A 104 -5.85 0.73 8.50
N ASP A 105 -5.57 1.73 9.33
CA ASP A 105 -4.97 1.56 10.66
C ASP A 105 -6.07 1.59 11.71
N ALA A 106 -6.46 0.39 12.19
CA ALA A 106 -7.54 0.22 13.15
C ALA A 106 -7.17 0.80 14.51
N GLN A 107 -7.83 1.85 14.92
CA GLN A 107 -7.63 2.53 16.20
C GLN A 107 -8.98 2.81 16.88
N PHE A 108 -8.99 2.80 18.19
CA PHE A 108 -10.15 3.23 18.97
C PHE A 108 -9.73 3.80 20.32
N GLU A 109 -10.61 4.62 20.89
CA GLU A 109 -10.44 5.19 22.22
C GLU A 109 -11.48 4.60 23.17
N LEU A 110 -11.00 4.15 24.33
CA LEU A 110 -11.82 3.62 25.42
C LEU A 110 -11.44 4.37 26.70
N GLU A 111 -12.44 4.80 27.47
CA GLU A 111 -12.18 5.31 28.82
C GLU A 111 -11.61 4.19 29.70
N ALA A 112 -10.50 4.49 30.38
CA ALA A 112 -9.65 3.49 31.05
C ALA A 112 -10.34 2.77 32.23
N GLU A 113 -11.36 3.39 32.86
CA GLU A 113 -12.10 2.84 33.99
C GLU A 113 -13.58 3.13 33.81
N GLN A 114 -14.35 2.08 33.62
CA GLN A 114 -15.82 2.19 33.59
C GLN A 114 -16.41 1.42 34.76
N CYS A 115 -17.37 2.03 35.41
CA CYS A 115 -18.03 1.43 36.55
C CYS A 115 -19.11 0.45 36.11
N ILE A 116 -19.38 -0.56 36.92
CA ILE A 116 -20.57 -1.40 36.79
C ILE A 116 -21.83 -0.50 36.75
N ASN A 117 -22.73 -0.81 35.86
CA ASN A 117 -23.97 -0.09 35.54
C ASN A 117 -23.75 1.22 34.74
N GLU A 118 -22.65 1.37 34.07
CA GLU A 118 -22.43 2.41 33.07
C GLU A 118 -22.29 1.78 31.67
N ASP A 119 -22.65 2.55 30.65
CA ASP A 119 -22.47 2.10 29.27
C ASP A 119 -20.96 2.05 28.91
N ILE A 120 -20.55 1.01 28.21
CA ILE A 120 -19.18 0.95 27.65
C ILE A 120 -19.21 1.70 26.31
N LEU A 121 -18.54 2.83 26.27
CA LEU A 121 -18.44 3.68 25.08
C LEU A 121 -17.04 3.53 24.46
N VAL A 122 -17.01 3.11 23.20
CA VAL A 122 -15.78 2.96 22.44
C VAL A 122 -15.89 3.77 21.16
N ASN A 123 -15.04 4.79 21.06
CA ASN A 123 -15.01 5.67 19.91
C ASN A 123 -14.01 5.14 18.88
N ASN A 124 -14.49 4.95 17.65
CA ASN A 124 -13.63 4.59 16.55
C ASN A 124 -12.78 5.80 16.14
N SER A 125 -11.47 5.63 16.14
CA SER A 125 -10.48 6.61 15.68
C SER A 125 -9.61 6.06 14.55
N THR A 126 -10.09 5.03 13.85
CA THR A 126 -9.40 4.40 12.72
C THR A 126 -9.00 5.44 11.68
N ILE A 127 -7.75 5.36 11.25
CA ILE A 127 -7.27 6.12 10.10
C ILE A 127 -7.65 5.31 8.85
N PRO A 128 -8.50 5.84 7.97
CA PRO A 128 -8.86 5.15 6.73
C PRO A 128 -7.63 4.90 5.88
N GLY A 129 -7.56 3.73 5.27
CA GLY A 129 -6.60 3.46 4.21
C GLY A 129 -6.92 4.23 2.93
N SER A 130 -6.13 4.03 1.91
CA SER A 130 -6.39 4.58 0.59
C SER A 130 -6.09 3.55 -0.50
N TYR A 131 -6.96 3.45 -1.49
CA TYR A 131 -6.76 2.53 -2.60
C TYR A 131 -7.32 3.09 -3.91
N PRO A 132 -6.68 2.76 -5.05
CA PRO A 132 -7.17 3.13 -6.36
C PRO A 132 -8.35 2.25 -6.77
N THR A 133 -9.42 2.87 -7.25
CA THR A 133 -10.58 2.16 -7.80
C THR A 133 -10.33 1.74 -9.24
N PRO A 134 -11.11 0.79 -9.79
CA PRO A 134 -11.03 0.43 -11.21
C PRO A 134 -11.30 1.59 -12.19
N THR A 135 -11.95 2.66 -11.73
CA THR A 135 -12.21 3.87 -12.51
C THR A 135 -11.04 4.87 -12.46
N GLY A 136 -10.00 4.59 -11.70
CA GLY A 136 -8.84 5.45 -11.56
C GLY A 136 -9.02 6.59 -10.56
N GLU A 137 -10.03 6.52 -9.70
CA GLU A 137 -10.24 7.43 -8.60
C GLU A 137 -9.64 6.83 -7.31
N CYS A 138 -9.40 7.66 -6.31
CA CYS A 138 -8.98 7.21 -4.99
C CYS A 138 -10.19 7.04 -4.07
N ALA A 139 -10.23 5.94 -3.35
CA ALA A 139 -11.23 5.65 -2.33
C ALA A 139 -10.57 5.31 -1.00
N GLY A 140 -11.30 5.50 0.10
CA GLY A 140 -10.85 5.21 1.46
C GLY A 140 -11.97 4.61 2.30
N ASP A 141 -12.87 3.85 1.67
CA ASP A 141 -13.95 3.19 2.39
C ASP A 141 -13.40 2.09 3.29
N VAL A 142 -13.88 2.06 4.54
CA VAL A 142 -13.46 1.09 5.54
C VAL A 142 -14.68 0.38 6.10
N ASN A 143 -14.63 -0.94 6.17
CA ASN A 143 -15.60 -1.73 6.89
C ASN A 143 -15.06 -2.07 8.27
N TYR A 144 -15.89 -1.94 9.29
CA TYR A 144 -15.53 -2.19 10.67
C TYR A 144 -16.21 -3.46 11.19
N ASP A 145 -15.42 -4.35 11.80
CA ASP A 145 -15.91 -5.51 12.53
C ASP A 145 -15.49 -5.37 14.00
N TRP A 146 -16.47 -5.07 14.87
CA TRP A 146 -16.28 -5.04 16.30
C TRP A 146 -16.43 -6.44 16.88
N GLN A 147 -15.45 -6.83 17.69
CA GLN A 147 -15.44 -8.11 18.40
C GLN A 147 -15.30 -7.87 19.90
N VAL A 148 -16.05 -8.63 20.67
CA VAL A 148 -16.06 -8.53 22.13
C VAL A 148 -15.83 -9.90 22.73
N LYS A 149 -15.03 -9.92 23.81
CA LYS A 149 -14.85 -11.09 24.65
C LYS A 149 -15.28 -10.76 26.07
N LYS A 150 -16.39 -11.37 26.50
CA LYS A 150 -16.89 -11.29 27.88
C LYS A 150 -16.00 -12.11 28.81
N PRO A 151 -16.02 -11.85 30.14
CA PRO A 151 -15.23 -12.63 31.12
C PRO A 151 -15.45 -14.14 31.06
N SER A 152 -16.66 -14.58 30.73
CA SER A 152 -17.01 -16.01 30.59
C SER A 152 -16.64 -16.64 29.26
N PHE A 153 -16.23 -15.85 28.25
CA PHE A 153 -15.92 -16.35 26.91
C PHE A 153 -14.46 -16.75 26.78
N SER A 154 -14.19 -17.85 26.08
CA SER A 154 -12.83 -18.24 25.73
C SER A 154 -12.24 -17.41 24.59
N ASP A 155 -13.10 -16.93 23.69
CA ASP A 155 -12.71 -16.29 22.43
C ASP A 155 -13.49 -15.00 22.17
N PHE A 156 -12.95 -14.17 21.25
CA PHE A 156 -13.66 -13.02 20.72
C PHE A 156 -14.82 -13.46 19.83
N LEU A 157 -15.97 -12.82 20.02
CA LEU A 157 -17.14 -12.99 19.15
C LEU A 157 -17.46 -11.67 18.44
N PRO A 158 -17.82 -11.71 17.16
CA PRO A 158 -18.36 -10.54 16.46
C PRO A 158 -19.58 -9.97 17.18
N VAL A 159 -19.66 -8.67 17.30
CA VAL A 159 -20.80 -7.99 17.91
C VAL A 159 -22.12 -8.34 17.20
N SER A 160 -22.05 -8.57 15.90
CA SER A 160 -23.20 -9.02 15.10
C SER A 160 -23.83 -10.34 15.57
N LEU A 161 -23.07 -11.19 16.25
CA LEU A 161 -23.57 -12.44 16.85
C LEU A 161 -24.08 -12.25 18.29
N LEU A 162 -23.69 -11.18 18.97
CA LEU A 162 -24.08 -10.87 20.35
C LEU A 162 -25.30 -9.96 20.36
N ASN A 163 -25.16 -8.75 19.87
CA ASN A 163 -26.24 -7.77 19.77
C ASN A 163 -25.87 -6.67 18.76
N ASN A 164 -26.50 -6.68 17.60
CA ASN A 164 -26.27 -5.67 16.55
C ASN A 164 -26.60 -4.23 16.98
N SER A 165 -27.44 -4.04 18.01
CA SER A 165 -27.80 -2.71 18.49
C SER A 165 -26.64 -2.01 19.23
N TRP A 166 -25.57 -2.73 19.54
CA TRP A 166 -24.38 -2.14 20.17
C TRP A 166 -23.54 -1.29 19.21
N VAL A 167 -23.70 -1.45 17.91
CA VAL A 167 -23.00 -0.63 16.92
C VAL A 167 -23.86 0.58 16.55
N SER A 168 -23.33 1.77 16.72
CA SER A 168 -23.95 3.04 16.34
C SER A 168 -23.02 3.81 15.40
N GLY A 169 -23.33 3.76 14.12
CA GLY A 169 -22.37 4.22 13.10
C GLY A 169 -21.10 3.38 13.16
N ASP A 170 -19.96 4.04 13.30
CA ASP A 170 -18.65 3.37 13.39
C ASP A 170 -18.21 3.06 14.83
N ASN A 171 -18.99 3.50 15.84
CA ASN A 171 -18.67 3.34 17.26
C ASN A 171 -19.33 2.09 17.85
N LEU A 172 -18.75 1.60 18.95
CA LEU A 172 -19.35 0.53 19.76
C LEU A 172 -19.89 1.11 21.06
N ILE A 173 -21.15 0.79 21.38
CA ILE A 173 -21.81 1.19 22.62
C ILE A 173 -22.45 -0.05 23.24
N ILE A 174 -21.92 -0.53 24.37
CA ILE A 174 -22.53 -1.64 25.11
C ILE A 174 -23.35 -1.03 26.28
N PRO A 175 -24.69 -1.09 26.24
CA PRO A 175 -25.49 -0.52 27.28
C PRO A 175 -25.23 -1.17 28.64
N ALA A 176 -25.34 -0.41 29.71
CA ALA A 176 -25.19 -0.89 31.10
C ALA A 176 -26.08 -2.12 31.42
N THR A 177 -27.25 -2.21 30.78
CA THR A 177 -28.16 -3.35 30.93
C THR A 177 -27.62 -4.65 30.34
N ASP A 178 -26.66 -4.57 29.41
CA ASP A 178 -26.07 -5.71 28.71
C ASP A 178 -24.70 -6.05 29.29
N VAL A 179 -24.17 -5.23 30.21
CA VAL A 179 -22.95 -5.53 31.00
C VAL A 179 -23.35 -6.44 32.16
N ASP A 180 -23.57 -7.69 31.85
CA ASP A 180 -24.15 -8.72 32.72
C ASP A 180 -23.14 -9.53 33.52
N GLU A 181 -21.85 -9.30 33.29
CA GLU A 181 -20.74 -10.03 33.92
C GLU A 181 -19.73 -9.08 34.56
N ILE A 182 -19.26 -9.44 35.75
CA ILE A 182 -18.17 -8.75 36.46
C ILE A 182 -16.85 -9.36 35.98
N GLY A 183 -15.93 -8.51 35.54
CA GLY A 183 -14.58 -8.94 35.12
C GLY A 183 -14.04 -8.11 33.97
N CYS A 184 -12.97 -8.60 33.34
CA CYS A 184 -12.36 -7.91 32.20
C CYS A 184 -13.13 -8.22 30.91
N TRP A 185 -13.69 -7.19 30.32
CA TRP A 185 -14.21 -7.23 28.96
C TRP A 185 -13.08 -6.82 28.01
N GLU A 186 -12.86 -7.61 27.00
CA GLU A 186 -11.84 -7.30 25.97
C GLU A 186 -12.55 -6.90 24.68
N ILE A 187 -12.09 -5.81 24.06
CA ILE A 187 -12.66 -5.26 22.83
C ILE A 187 -11.60 -5.26 21.73
N LYS A 188 -11.99 -5.63 20.54
CA LYS A 188 -11.15 -5.64 19.35
C LYS A 188 -11.88 -5.01 18.17
N LEU A 189 -11.19 -4.14 17.44
CA LEU A 189 -11.64 -3.59 16.18
C LEU A 189 -10.81 -4.19 15.04
N ILE A 190 -11.49 -4.61 14.00
CA ILE A 190 -10.89 -4.99 12.73
C ILE A 190 -11.39 -4.00 11.68
N ALA A 191 -10.46 -3.35 10.98
CA ALA A 191 -10.73 -2.47 9.86
C ALA A 191 -10.25 -3.13 8.55
N VAL A 192 -11.11 -3.19 7.53
CA VAL A 192 -10.84 -3.88 6.25
C VAL A 192 -11.21 -2.99 5.08
#